data_fd2d2269f27f39fa1908dbcab3a5679a
#
_entry.id   fd2d2269f27f39fa1908dbcab3a5679a
#
_cell.length_a   1.000
_cell.length_b   1.000
_cell.length_c   1.000
_cell.angle_alpha   90.00
_cell.angle_beta   90.00
_cell.angle_gamma   90.00
#
_symmetry.space_group_name_H-M   'P 1'
#
loop_
_entity.id
_entity.type
_entity.pdbx_description
1 polymer ?
#
loop_
_entity_poly.entity_id
_entity_poly.type
_entity_poly.pdbx_seq_one_letter_code
_entity_poly.pdbx_strand_id
1 'polypeptide(L)'
;QFHAWRFSDPSWLDALFFLEELRAEGLVGHLGAVNFDTAHLRVAIASGVRLVTNQVVFSLLDRRAAGRMSAFCREHGVQLLAYGTLGGGFLTERWVDRGAPEEAEVSTWSEMKYRRFIETAGGWDRFQGLARTVASVARKHGVSMANVACRAILDEPAVGAVIVGARLGERSHLEDNAQIFSLVLDDQDRKAIAEATATLSPIPGDCGDEYRRPPYLTATGDLSHHVQSFPPSYQTRVSGDRTLCLSGTPWEPIAGYSRAVRKGSRISVSGTTASHGSRSIGGIDAAAQTHFVIDKIEGALESLGGRLEDVVRTRVFVRRIQDWEPVARAHGERFGHVQPANTLVEAALVSENALVEIEADAEV
;
A
#
# COMPACT_ATOMS: atom_id res chain seq x y z
N GLN A 1 10.37 10.86 -6.11
CA GLN A 1 9.27 10.05 -5.54
C GLN A 1 8.75 9.11 -6.62
N PHE A 2 8.86 7.78 -6.41
CA PHE A 2 8.40 6.76 -7.33
C PHE A 2 7.03 6.22 -6.90
N HIS A 3 6.10 6.07 -7.84
CA HIS A 3 4.77 5.52 -7.63
C HIS A 3 4.55 4.29 -8.50
N ALA A 4 4.09 3.18 -7.92
CA ALA A 4 3.65 1.98 -8.63
C ALA A 4 2.13 1.84 -8.52
N TRP A 5 1.45 1.62 -9.66
CA TRP A 5 0.00 1.39 -9.68
C TRP A 5 -0.38 -0.03 -9.25
N ARG A 6 0.44 -1.01 -9.58
CA ARG A 6 0.28 -2.41 -9.17
C ARG A 6 1.63 -3.05 -8.92
N PHE A 7 1.63 -4.15 -8.18
CA PHE A 7 2.84 -4.89 -7.83
C PHE A 7 2.91 -6.29 -8.46
N SER A 8 1.81 -6.79 -9.03
CA SER A 8 1.75 -8.08 -9.74
C SER A 8 2.57 -8.11 -11.04
N ASP A 9 2.99 -6.94 -11.54
CA ASP A 9 3.97 -6.79 -12.62
C ASP A 9 5.33 -6.39 -12.03
N PRO A 10 6.37 -7.25 -12.09
CA PRO A 10 7.68 -6.98 -11.48
C PRO A 10 8.44 -5.77 -12.03
N SER A 11 8.01 -5.16 -13.12
CA SER A 11 8.66 -3.98 -13.74
C SER A 11 8.79 -2.77 -12.81
N TRP A 12 7.99 -2.68 -11.75
CA TRP A 12 8.16 -1.66 -10.72
C TRP A 12 9.50 -1.76 -9.99
N LEU A 13 10.03 -2.99 -9.84
CA LEU A 13 11.38 -3.21 -9.28
C LEU A 13 12.48 -2.82 -10.28
N ASP A 14 12.30 -3.11 -11.56
CA ASP A 14 13.27 -2.69 -12.59
C ASP A 14 13.43 -1.17 -12.58
N ALA A 15 12.32 -0.43 -12.48
CA ALA A 15 12.34 1.02 -12.36
C ALA A 15 13.10 1.48 -11.11
N LEU A 16 12.88 0.85 -9.96
CA LEU A 16 13.61 1.19 -8.72
C LEU A 16 15.09 0.84 -8.79
N PHE A 17 15.46 -0.28 -9.38
CA PHE A 17 16.87 -0.64 -9.58
C PHE A 17 17.56 0.35 -10.51
N PHE A 18 16.92 0.75 -11.60
CA PHE A 18 17.45 1.78 -12.49
C PHE A 18 17.62 3.13 -11.77
N LEU A 19 16.65 3.53 -10.96
CA LEU A 19 16.76 4.75 -10.12
C LEU A 19 17.90 4.65 -9.10
N GLU A 20 18.14 3.47 -8.55
CA GLU A 20 19.28 3.24 -7.62
C GLU A 20 20.63 3.32 -8.35
N GLU A 21 20.70 2.87 -9.62
CA GLU A 21 21.88 3.06 -10.48
C GLU A 21 22.15 4.55 -10.70
N LEU A 22 21.11 5.34 -11.09
CA LEU A 22 21.23 6.80 -11.24
C LEU A 22 21.62 7.51 -9.95
N ARG A 23 21.15 7.00 -8.80
CA ARG A 23 21.58 7.51 -7.49
C ARG A 23 23.06 7.19 -7.22
N ALA A 24 23.52 6.01 -7.57
CA ALA A 24 24.93 5.63 -7.43
C ALA A 24 25.85 6.47 -8.33
N GLU A 25 25.38 6.88 -9.50
CA GLU A 25 26.05 7.80 -10.42
C GLU A 25 26.01 9.27 -9.96
N GLY A 26 25.29 9.59 -8.87
CA GLY A 26 25.15 10.94 -8.35
C GLY A 26 24.16 11.83 -9.12
N LEU A 27 23.39 11.29 -10.07
CA LEU A 27 22.37 12.00 -10.83
C LEU A 27 21.08 12.22 -10.02
N VAL A 28 20.85 11.37 -9.03
CA VAL A 28 19.73 11.45 -8.07
C VAL A 28 20.30 11.45 -6.67
N GLY A 29 19.93 12.41 -5.83
CA GLY A 29 20.42 12.48 -4.45
C GLY A 29 19.77 11.44 -3.55
N HIS A 30 18.45 11.39 -3.53
CA HIS A 30 17.66 10.50 -2.69
C HIS A 30 16.46 9.92 -3.43
N LEU A 31 16.11 8.67 -3.10
CA LEU A 31 14.92 8.00 -3.62
C LEU A 31 13.82 7.98 -2.55
N GLY A 32 12.59 8.18 -2.97
CA GLY A 32 11.41 8.01 -2.14
C GLY A 32 10.31 7.27 -2.89
N ALA A 33 9.45 6.62 -2.16
CA ALA A 33 8.25 5.96 -2.67
C ALA A 33 7.00 6.82 -2.45
N VAL A 34 5.93 6.50 -3.19
CA VAL A 34 4.59 7.08 -3.01
C VAL A 34 3.58 5.94 -2.97
N ASN A 35 2.76 5.92 -1.92
CA ASN A 35 1.69 4.93 -1.72
C ASN A 35 2.18 3.47 -1.76
N PHE A 36 3.42 3.22 -1.34
CA PHE A 36 3.85 1.85 -1.08
C PHE A 36 3.23 1.37 0.23
N ASP A 37 2.63 0.19 0.20
CA ASP A 37 2.25 -0.50 1.42
C ASP A 37 3.49 -1.06 2.14
N THR A 38 3.30 -1.55 3.36
CA THR A 38 4.41 -2.04 4.20
C THR A 38 5.12 -3.24 3.58
N ALA A 39 4.38 -4.12 2.91
CA ALA A 39 4.92 -5.33 2.28
C ALA A 39 5.87 -4.98 1.12
N HIS A 40 5.43 -4.10 0.21
CA HIS A 40 6.22 -3.73 -0.97
C HIS A 40 7.36 -2.78 -0.64
N LEU A 41 7.21 -1.95 0.42
CA LEU A 41 8.32 -1.19 0.98
C LEU A 41 9.41 -2.14 1.52
N ARG A 42 9.02 -3.22 2.23
CA ARG A 42 9.93 -4.29 2.68
C ARG A 42 10.62 -4.96 1.50
N VAL A 43 9.87 -5.36 0.47
CA VAL A 43 10.45 -5.98 -0.74
C VAL A 43 11.51 -5.09 -1.37
N ALA A 44 11.22 -3.80 -1.57
CA ALA A 44 12.17 -2.86 -2.17
C ALA A 44 13.46 -2.73 -1.34
N ILE A 45 13.31 -2.50 -0.03
CA ILE A 45 14.47 -2.30 0.88
C ILE A 45 15.28 -3.57 1.02
N ALA A 46 14.65 -4.73 1.22
CA ALA A 46 15.33 -6.02 1.30
C ALA A 46 16.03 -6.42 -0.01
N SER A 47 15.62 -5.83 -1.13
CA SER A 47 16.26 -5.99 -2.45
C SER A 47 17.42 -5.02 -2.70
N GLY A 48 17.78 -4.18 -1.71
CA GLY A 48 18.91 -3.27 -1.77
C GLY A 48 18.59 -1.86 -2.27
N VAL A 49 17.30 -1.51 -2.47
CA VAL A 49 16.91 -0.14 -2.84
C VAL A 49 16.92 0.76 -1.60
N ARG A 50 17.61 1.90 -1.66
CA ARG A 50 17.72 2.84 -0.55
C ARG A 50 16.62 3.91 -0.61
N LEU A 51 15.45 3.58 -0.10
CA LEU A 51 14.35 4.53 0.04
C LEU A 51 14.51 5.31 1.35
N VAL A 52 14.46 6.65 1.27
CA VAL A 52 14.53 7.54 2.44
C VAL A 52 13.16 8.06 2.88
N THR A 53 12.16 8.00 2.00
CA THR A 53 10.79 8.45 2.31
C THR A 53 9.74 7.54 1.66
N ASN A 54 8.54 7.49 2.29
CA ASN A 54 7.33 6.99 1.65
C ASN A 54 6.21 8.04 1.84
N GLN A 55 5.69 8.56 0.74
CA GLN A 55 4.61 9.54 0.75
C GLN A 55 3.26 8.83 0.76
N VAL A 56 2.50 8.95 1.85
CA VAL A 56 1.25 8.21 2.07
C VAL A 56 0.13 9.09 2.59
N VAL A 57 -1.13 8.66 2.40
CA VAL A 57 -2.25 9.26 3.14
C VAL A 57 -2.05 8.98 4.61
N PHE A 58 -2.02 10.04 5.40
CA PHE A 58 -1.97 9.92 6.85
C PHE A 58 -2.68 11.13 7.48
N SER A 59 -3.75 10.87 8.21
CA SER A 59 -4.58 11.90 8.83
C SER A 59 -5.24 11.37 10.10
N LEU A 60 -5.99 12.20 10.79
CA LEU A 60 -6.83 11.77 11.90
C LEU A 60 -8.02 10.90 11.43
N LEU A 61 -8.38 10.96 10.17
CA LEU A 61 -9.42 10.14 9.53
C LEU A 61 -8.88 8.78 9.05
N ASP A 62 -7.65 8.74 8.54
CA ASP A 62 -6.99 7.53 8.04
C ASP A 62 -5.72 7.25 8.84
N ARG A 63 -5.75 6.22 9.66
CA ARG A 63 -4.69 5.84 10.58
C ARG A 63 -3.88 4.62 10.14
N ARG A 64 -4.05 4.14 8.88
CA ARG A 64 -3.33 2.94 8.39
C ARG A 64 -1.82 3.05 8.53
N ALA A 65 -1.27 4.25 8.33
CA ALA A 65 0.16 4.51 8.48
C ALA A 65 0.67 4.49 9.94
N ALA A 66 -0.21 4.63 10.95
CA ALA A 66 0.19 4.77 12.36
C ALA A 66 0.76 3.50 12.99
N GLY A 67 0.39 2.33 12.48
CA GLY A 67 0.75 1.04 13.07
C GLY A 67 2.03 0.44 12.48
N ARG A 68 1.84 -0.66 11.75
CA ARG A 68 2.90 -1.46 11.15
C ARG A 68 3.82 -0.66 10.22
N MET A 69 3.25 0.21 9.39
CA MET A 69 4.01 1.09 8.49
C MET A 69 4.99 1.98 9.25
N SER A 70 4.51 2.70 10.30
CA SER A 70 5.36 3.56 11.12
C SER A 70 6.46 2.79 11.84
N ALA A 71 6.15 1.60 12.36
CA ALA A 71 7.15 0.75 13.01
C ALA A 71 8.25 0.33 12.03
N PHE A 72 7.86 -0.17 10.86
CA PHE A 72 8.77 -0.57 9.80
C PHE A 72 9.64 0.59 9.29
N CYS A 73 9.02 1.75 9.05
CA CYS A 73 9.74 2.94 8.59
C CYS A 73 10.81 3.40 9.60
N ARG A 74 10.49 3.38 10.90
CA ARG A 74 11.46 3.72 11.95
C ARG A 74 12.62 2.74 12.02
N GLU A 75 12.35 1.44 11.91
CA GLU A 75 13.36 0.38 11.91
C GLU A 75 14.35 0.54 10.75
N HIS A 76 13.85 0.98 9.58
CA HIS A 76 14.66 1.07 8.36
C HIS A 76 15.09 2.49 7.99
N GLY A 77 14.87 3.48 8.86
CA GLY A 77 15.28 4.87 8.62
C GLY A 77 14.52 5.56 7.49
N VAL A 78 13.30 5.10 7.18
CA VAL A 78 12.40 5.71 6.19
C VAL A 78 11.48 6.71 6.90
N GLN A 79 11.32 7.91 6.34
CA GLN A 79 10.39 8.90 6.87
C GLN A 79 9.09 8.92 6.06
N LEU A 80 7.97 9.06 6.75
CA LEU A 80 6.67 9.26 6.11
C LEU A 80 6.49 10.73 5.74
N LEU A 81 6.08 10.97 4.49
CA LEU A 81 5.58 12.26 4.03
C LEU A 81 4.06 12.19 3.99
N ALA A 82 3.41 12.73 5.02
CA ALA A 82 1.97 12.60 5.20
C ALA A 82 1.21 13.59 4.31
N TYR A 83 0.39 13.09 3.40
CA TYR A 83 -0.55 13.93 2.66
C TYR A 83 -2.00 13.63 3.07
N GLY A 84 -2.92 14.54 2.69
CA GLY A 84 -4.32 14.39 3.02
C GLY A 84 -4.66 14.60 4.49
N THR A 85 -3.79 15.24 5.25
CA THR A 85 -3.93 15.52 6.69
C THR A 85 -5.22 16.25 7.04
N LEU A 86 -5.75 17.07 6.12
CA LEU A 86 -7.01 17.81 6.28
C LEU A 86 -8.25 17.07 5.72
N GLY A 87 -8.10 15.81 5.28
CA GLY A 87 -9.20 15.07 4.67
C GLY A 87 -9.86 15.82 3.50
N GLY A 88 -9.04 16.36 2.57
CA GLY A 88 -9.55 17.14 1.44
C GLY A 88 -10.18 18.48 1.79
N GLY A 89 -9.95 18.98 3.01
CA GLY A 89 -10.53 20.22 3.52
C GLY A 89 -11.75 20.00 4.42
N PHE A 90 -12.15 18.75 4.68
CA PHE A 90 -13.24 18.46 5.61
C PHE A 90 -12.84 18.71 7.07
N LEU A 91 -11.59 18.53 7.47
CA LEU A 91 -11.09 18.88 8.81
C LEU A 91 -10.76 20.37 8.92
N THR A 92 -11.77 21.22 8.69
CA THR A 92 -11.71 22.68 8.82
C THR A 92 -12.99 23.19 9.47
N GLU A 93 -12.98 24.42 9.98
CA GLU A 93 -14.09 25.10 10.65
C GLU A 93 -15.35 25.16 9.78
N ARG A 94 -15.19 25.18 8.45
CA ARG A 94 -16.30 25.20 7.48
C ARG A 94 -17.31 24.08 7.69
N TRP A 95 -16.86 22.92 8.16
CA TRP A 95 -17.66 21.70 8.20
C TRP A 95 -18.13 21.30 9.61
N VAL A 96 -17.72 22.03 10.65
CA VAL A 96 -18.13 21.74 12.03
C VAL A 96 -19.62 22.06 12.21
N ASP A 97 -20.34 21.15 12.83
CA ASP A 97 -21.79 21.25 13.11
C ASP A 97 -22.67 21.43 11.87
N ARG A 98 -22.18 21.05 10.70
CA ARG A 98 -22.96 21.02 9.46
C ARG A 98 -23.44 19.60 9.16
N GLY A 99 -24.59 19.52 8.45
CA GLY A 99 -25.05 18.28 7.80
C GLY A 99 -24.02 17.76 6.78
N ALA A 100 -24.18 16.50 6.38
CA ALA A 100 -23.38 15.95 5.31
C ALA A 100 -23.54 16.80 4.03
N PRO A 101 -22.42 17.07 3.30
CA PRO A 101 -22.51 17.89 2.08
C PRO A 101 -23.39 17.20 1.03
N GLU A 102 -24.20 17.98 0.34
CA GLU A 102 -24.88 17.53 -0.87
C GLU A 102 -23.84 17.31 -2.00
N GLU A 103 -24.21 16.53 -3.02
CA GLU A 103 -23.30 16.22 -4.13
C GLU A 103 -22.79 17.49 -4.84
N ALA A 104 -23.64 18.49 -4.99
CA ALA A 104 -23.30 19.79 -5.60
C ALA A 104 -22.28 20.62 -4.77
N GLU A 105 -22.17 20.37 -3.48
CA GLU A 105 -21.21 21.05 -2.60
C GLU A 105 -19.81 20.40 -2.65
N VAL A 106 -19.71 19.17 -3.16
CA VAL A 106 -18.45 18.39 -3.30
C VAL A 106 -17.93 18.62 -4.72
N SER A 107 -17.13 19.67 -4.90
CA SER A 107 -16.76 20.15 -6.23
C SER A 107 -15.35 19.79 -6.69
N THR A 108 -14.49 19.36 -5.75
CA THR A 108 -13.10 19.00 -6.07
C THR A 108 -12.87 17.50 -5.98
N TRP A 109 -11.93 17.03 -6.79
CA TRP A 109 -11.47 15.63 -6.74
C TRP A 109 -11.03 15.18 -5.34
N SER A 110 -10.43 16.10 -4.60
CA SER A 110 -10.00 15.87 -3.24
C SER A 110 -11.18 15.68 -2.30
N GLU A 111 -12.22 16.54 -2.37
CA GLU A 111 -13.44 16.39 -1.59
C GLU A 111 -14.17 15.09 -1.94
N MET A 112 -14.30 14.75 -3.25
CA MET A 112 -14.90 13.48 -3.70
C MET A 112 -14.19 12.28 -3.10
N LYS A 113 -12.86 12.26 -3.16
CA LYS A 113 -12.03 11.21 -2.56
C LYS A 113 -12.28 11.09 -1.06
N TYR A 114 -12.10 12.16 -0.31
CA TYR A 114 -12.14 12.10 1.16
C TYR A 114 -13.56 11.96 1.72
N ARG A 115 -14.60 12.30 0.98
CA ARG A 115 -15.97 11.91 1.32
C ARG A 115 -16.11 10.39 1.41
N ARG A 116 -15.52 9.63 0.47
CA ARG A 116 -15.50 8.15 0.53
C ARG A 116 -14.73 7.61 1.74
N PHE A 117 -13.65 8.28 2.13
CA PHE A 117 -12.95 7.95 3.38
C PHE A 117 -13.84 8.17 4.59
N ILE A 118 -14.59 9.28 4.65
CA ILE A 118 -15.53 9.57 5.74
C ILE A 118 -16.65 8.51 5.79
N GLU A 119 -17.23 8.16 4.66
CA GLU A 119 -18.23 7.10 4.55
C GLU A 119 -17.68 5.76 5.06
N THR A 120 -16.48 5.38 4.62
CA THR A 120 -15.80 4.14 5.05
C THR A 120 -15.46 4.16 6.54
N ALA A 121 -15.07 5.32 7.08
CA ALA A 121 -14.75 5.49 8.50
C ALA A 121 -15.97 5.50 9.42
N GLY A 122 -17.17 5.25 8.91
CA GLY A 122 -18.40 5.12 9.69
C GLY A 122 -19.38 6.28 9.53
N GLY A 123 -19.16 7.11 8.51
CA GLY A 123 -20.09 8.13 8.06
C GLY A 123 -19.93 9.50 8.73
N TRP A 124 -20.79 10.41 8.29
CA TRP A 124 -20.67 11.82 8.62
C TRP A 124 -20.83 12.13 10.13
N ASP A 125 -21.72 11.44 10.82
CA ASP A 125 -21.95 11.70 12.25
C ASP A 125 -20.72 11.38 13.12
N ARG A 126 -20.04 10.28 12.84
CA ARG A 126 -18.78 9.93 13.52
C ARG A 126 -17.69 10.93 13.18
N PHE A 127 -17.58 11.31 11.91
CA PHE A 127 -16.66 12.34 11.48
C PHE A 127 -16.91 13.67 12.18
N GLN A 128 -18.17 14.08 12.41
CA GLN A 128 -18.51 15.28 13.18
C GLN A 128 -18.02 15.21 14.63
N GLY A 129 -18.04 14.03 15.24
CA GLY A 129 -17.44 13.83 16.58
C GLY A 129 -15.96 14.20 16.58
N LEU A 130 -15.18 13.68 15.61
CA LEU A 130 -13.77 14.05 15.45
C LEU A 130 -13.60 15.55 15.14
N ALA A 131 -14.39 16.12 14.22
CA ALA A 131 -14.30 17.52 13.83
C ALA A 131 -14.54 18.47 15.01
N ARG A 132 -15.55 18.19 15.86
CA ARG A 132 -15.82 18.97 17.10
C ARG A 132 -14.66 18.90 18.08
N THR A 133 -14.05 17.73 18.25
CA THR A 133 -12.88 17.56 19.13
C THR A 133 -11.71 18.39 18.62
N VAL A 134 -11.37 18.30 17.33
CA VAL A 134 -10.30 19.09 16.72
C VAL A 134 -10.57 20.58 16.83
N ALA A 135 -11.84 21.03 16.61
CA ALA A 135 -12.25 22.43 16.78
C ALA A 135 -12.13 22.91 18.23
N SER A 136 -12.39 22.05 19.21
CA SER A 136 -12.24 22.39 20.63
C SER A 136 -10.77 22.62 20.99
N VAL A 137 -9.88 21.73 20.53
CA VAL A 137 -8.44 21.87 20.72
C VAL A 137 -7.92 23.12 20.00
N ALA A 138 -8.36 23.38 18.78
CA ALA A 138 -8.00 24.58 18.03
C ALA A 138 -8.36 25.87 18.77
N ARG A 139 -9.58 25.96 19.29
CA ARG A 139 -10.02 27.10 20.13
C ARG A 139 -9.20 27.27 21.39
N LYS A 140 -8.84 26.19 22.09
CA LYS A 140 -7.99 26.22 23.28
C LYS A 140 -6.64 26.87 23.00
N HIS A 141 -6.04 26.58 21.85
CA HIS A 141 -4.72 27.09 21.46
C HIS A 141 -4.77 28.36 20.61
N GLY A 142 -5.94 28.85 20.23
CA GLY A 142 -6.09 30.04 19.36
C GLY A 142 -5.54 29.87 17.97
N VAL A 143 -5.59 28.64 17.43
CA VAL A 143 -5.11 28.27 16.08
C VAL A 143 -6.23 27.69 15.24
N SER A 144 -6.00 27.45 13.94
CA SER A 144 -6.96 26.79 13.06
C SER A 144 -7.03 25.27 13.34
N MET A 145 -8.16 24.66 12.99
CA MET A 145 -8.30 23.19 12.98
C MET A 145 -7.26 22.52 12.09
N ALA A 146 -6.89 23.19 10.98
CA ALA A 146 -5.85 22.71 10.08
C ALA A 146 -4.50 22.57 10.79
N ASN A 147 -4.14 23.53 11.64
CA ASN A 147 -2.90 23.48 12.43
C ASN A 147 -2.92 22.30 13.42
N VAL A 148 -4.03 22.08 14.11
CA VAL A 148 -4.17 20.94 15.05
C VAL A 148 -4.06 19.61 14.30
N ALA A 149 -4.78 19.45 13.20
CA ALA A 149 -4.76 18.22 12.42
C ALA A 149 -3.36 17.92 11.85
N CYS A 150 -2.68 18.92 11.30
CA CYS A 150 -1.31 18.79 10.81
C CYS A 150 -0.31 18.52 11.93
N ARG A 151 -0.41 19.23 13.08
CA ARG A 151 0.49 19.04 14.22
C ARG A 151 0.36 17.63 14.80
N ALA A 152 -0.86 17.14 14.97
CA ALA A 152 -1.10 15.79 15.49
C ALA A 152 -0.47 14.69 14.62
N ILE A 153 -0.45 14.87 13.31
CA ILE A 153 0.21 13.93 12.39
C ILE A 153 1.73 14.14 12.36
N LEU A 154 2.20 15.39 12.43
CA LEU A 154 3.63 15.68 12.45
C LEU A 154 4.30 15.18 13.75
N ASP A 155 3.54 15.02 14.84
CA ASP A 155 4.02 14.44 16.10
C ASP A 155 4.17 12.91 16.06
N GLU A 156 3.68 12.24 15.02
CA GLU A 156 3.84 10.80 14.86
C GLU A 156 5.29 10.43 14.58
N PRO A 157 5.86 9.44 15.29
CA PRO A 157 7.32 9.22 15.31
C PRO A 157 7.99 8.91 13.97
N ALA A 158 7.24 8.41 12.99
CA ALA A 158 7.76 8.10 11.65
C ALA A 158 7.57 9.23 10.65
N VAL A 159 6.83 10.30 11.01
CA VAL A 159 6.50 11.38 10.09
C VAL A 159 7.62 12.42 10.06
N GLY A 160 8.23 12.57 8.89
CA GLY A 160 9.24 13.62 8.66
C GLY A 160 8.65 14.91 8.16
N ALA A 161 7.50 14.88 7.49
CA ALA A 161 6.82 16.09 7.01
C ALA A 161 5.33 15.85 6.76
N VAL A 162 4.55 16.92 6.82
CA VAL A 162 3.17 16.99 6.33
C VAL A 162 3.13 17.81 5.05
N ILE A 163 2.35 17.34 4.07
CA ILE A 163 2.14 18.01 2.79
C ILE A 163 0.83 18.76 2.86
N VAL A 164 0.91 20.09 2.83
CA VAL A 164 -0.25 20.97 2.85
C VAL A 164 -0.55 21.51 1.46
N GLY A 165 -1.85 21.60 1.12
CA GLY A 165 -2.30 22.15 -0.13
C GLY A 165 -2.11 23.69 -0.17
N ALA A 166 -1.79 24.22 -1.36
CA ALA A 166 -1.74 25.64 -1.61
C ALA A 166 -2.45 25.98 -2.93
N ARG A 167 -3.23 27.08 -2.92
CA ARG A 167 -3.83 27.65 -4.13
C ARG A 167 -3.17 28.97 -4.42
N LEU A 168 -2.10 28.93 -5.21
CA LEU A 168 -1.32 30.11 -5.56
C LEU A 168 -2.20 31.10 -6.32
N GLY A 169 -2.21 32.36 -5.86
CA GLY A 169 -2.99 33.45 -6.45
C GLY A 169 -4.44 33.58 -5.96
N GLU A 170 -5.00 32.57 -5.26
CA GLU A 170 -6.35 32.65 -4.69
C GLU A 170 -6.35 32.91 -3.18
N ARG A 171 -5.59 32.10 -2.44
CA ARG A 171 -5.45 32.21 -0.98
C ARG A 171 -4.05 31.83 -0.55
N SER A 172 -3.45 32.66 0.30
CA SER A 172 -2.23 32.31 1.02
C SER A 172 -2.58 31.84 2.43
N HIS A 173 -2.14 30.63 2.78
CA HIS A 173 -2.25 30.09 4.15
C HIS A 173 -0.85 30.02 4.81
N LEU A 174 0.15 30.72 4.30
CA LEU A 174 1.54 30.61 4.78
C LEU A 174 1.68 30.97 6.24
N GLU A 175 1.07 32.10 6.66
CA GLU A 175 1.14 32.58 8.04
C GLU A 175 0.37 31.64 8.99
N ASP A 176 -0.79 31.15 8.57
CA ASP A 176 -1.56 30.16 9.35
C ASP A 176 -0.79 28.85 9.46
N ASN A 177 -0.30 28.31 8.35
CA ASN A 177 0.48 27.07 8.33
C ASN A 177 1.78 27.17 9.15
N ALA A 178 2.40 28.36 9.26
CA ALA A 178 3.60 28.55 10.09
C ALA A 178 3.32 28.30 11.58
N GLN A 179 2.08 28.46 12.04
CA GLN A 179 1.71 28.19 13.43
C GLN A 179 1.82 26.71 13.81
N ILE A 180 1.82 25.80 12.84
CA ILE A 180 2.04 24.33 13.07
C ILE A 180 3.35 24.10 13.83
N PHE A 181 4.40 24.88 13.56
CA PHE A 181 5.72 24.71 14.16
C PHE A 181 5.81 25.19 15.61
N SER A 182 4.97 26.14 16.00
CA SER A 182 4.91 26.67 17.38
C SER A 182 3.84 26.00 18.23
N LEU A 183 2.88 25.30 17.61
CA LEU A 183 1.82 24.59 18.34
C LEU A 183 2.39 23.37 19.05
N VAL A 184 2.11 23.29 20.36
CA VAL A 184 2.42 22.12 21.20
C VAL A 184 1.10 21.55 21.73
N LEU A 185 0.78 20.34 21.32
CA LEU A 185 -0.37 19.61 21.86
C LEU A 185 0.02 18.99 23.20
N ASP A 186 -0.74 19.26 24.26
CA ASP A 186 -0.51 18.63 25.56
C ASP A 186 -1.13 17.21 25.63
N ASP A 187 -0.92 16.51 26.75
CA ASP A 187 -1.41 15.13 26.92
C ASP A 187 -2.93 15.05 26.89
N GLN A 188 -3.65 16.08 27.37
CA GLN A 188 -5.10 16.16 27.32
C GLN A 188 -5.61 16.29 25.88
N ASP A 189 -4.94 17.12 25.06
CA ASP A 189 -5.25 17.27 23.65
C ASP A 189 -5.04 15.98 22.90
N ARG A 190 -3.88 15.33 23.10
CA ARG A 190 -3.54 14.04 22.47
C ARG A 190 -4.54 12.97 22.84
N LYS A 191 -4.92 12.90 24.12
CA LYS A 191 -5.92 11.95 24.62
C LYS A 191 -7.28 12.20 23.98
N ALA A 192 -7.77 13.43 23.96
CA ALA A 192 -9.06 13.79 23.37
C ALA A 192 -9.11 13.44 21.86
N ILE A 193 -8.04 13.77 21.12
CA ILE A 193 -7.92 13.43 19.69
C ILE A 193 -7.89 11.92 19.49
N ALA A 194 -7.13 11.17 20.31
CA ALA A 194 -7.04 9.71 20.21
C ALA A 194 -8.41 9.05 20.49
N GLU A 195 -9.12 9.49 21.54
CA GLU A 195 -10.46 9.01 21.86
C GLU A 195 -11.47 9.28 20.73
N ALA A 196 -11.46 10.49 20.17
CA ALA A 196 -12.33 10.84 19.05
C ALA A 196 -11.99 10.00 17.80
N THR A 197 -10.72 9.83 17.48
CA THR A 197 -10.24 8.99 16.36
C THR A 197 -10.64 7.52 16.55
N ALA A 198 -10.60 6.99 17.78
CA ALA A 198 -10.97 5.61 18.08
C ALA A 198 -12.47 5.31 17.88
N THR A 199 -13.33 6.34 17.75
CA THR A 199 -14.76 6.15 17.42
C THR A 199 -14.99 5.86 15.93
N LEU A 200 -14.00 6.13 15.09
CA LEU A 200 -14.07 5.87 13.65
C LEU A 200 -13.83 4.39 13.34
N SER A 201 -14.48 3.89 12.31
CA SER A 201 -14.14 2.59 11.75
C SER A 201 -12.80 2.69 11.03
N PRO A 202 -11.88 1.71 11.22
CA PRO A 202 -10.61 1.73 10.50
C PRO A 202 -10.82 1.62 8.99
N ILE A 203 -10.07 2.40 8.23
CA ILE A 203 -9.98 2.26 6.78
C ILE A 203 -9.33 0.89 6.48
N PRO A 204 -9.93 0.05 5.63
CA PRO A 204 -9.39 -1.29 5.34
C PRO A 204 -8.10 -1.23 4.52
N GLY A 205 -7.30 -2.30 4.63
CA GLY A 205 -6.06 -2.48 3.88
C GLY A 205 -4.85 -1.77 4.49
N ASP A 206 -3.81 -1.59 3.67
CA ASP A 206 -2.60 -0.82 3.98
C ASP A 206 -2.53 0.45 3.12
N CYS A 207 -1.52 1.29 3.33
CA CYS A 207 -1.32 2.52 2.55
C CYS A 207 -1.24 2.21 1.05
N GLY A 208 -1.99 2.96 0.25
CA GLY A 208 -2.04 2.78 -1.20
C GLY A 208 -3.09 1.78 -1.70
N ASP A 209 -3.67 0.95 -0.82
CA ASP A 209 -4.74 0.02 -1.22
C ASP A 209 -5.99 0.75 -1.71
N GLU A 210 -6.21 1.99 -1.27
CA GLU A 210 -7.27 2.85 -1.82
C GLU A 210 -7.22 3.03 -3.34
N TYR A 211 -6.08 2.75 -3.96
CA TYR A 211 -5.87 2.79 -5.41
C TYR A 211 -5.75 1.41 -6.06
N ARG A 212 -5.54 0.35 -5.28
CA ARG A 212 -5.20 -0.98 -5.81
C ARG A 212 -6.26 -2.02 -5.56
N ARG A 213 -7.07 -1.85 -4.52
CA ARG A 213 -8.03 -2.86 -4.04
C ARG A 213 -9.37 -2.24 -3.68
N PRO A 214 -10.49 -2.95 -3.86
CA PRO A 214 -11.77 -2.54 -3.30
C PRO A 214 -11.75 -2.50 -1.76
N PRO A 215 -12.47 -1.55 -1.13
CA PRO A 215 -13.16 -0.45 -1.78
C PRO A 215 -12.16 0.60 -2.28
N TYR A 216 -12.29 0.98 -3.56
CA TYR A 216 -11.47 2.06 -4.10
C TYR A 216 -11.93 3.39 -3.51
N LEU A 217 -11.03 4.08 -2.83
CA LEU A 217 -11.31 5.39 -2.22
C LEU A 217 -10.79 6.55 -3.08
N THR A 218 -10.78 6.38 -4.37
CA THR A 218 -10.47 7.42 -5.36
C THR A 218 -11.68 8.35 -5.54
N ALA A 219 -11.51 9.45 -6.24
CA ALA A 219 -12.60 10.39 -6.49
C ALA A 219 -13.78 9.77 -7.24
N THR A 220 -13.51 8.88 -8.19
CA THR A 220 -14.54 8.15 -8.98
C THR A 220 -15.06 6.90 -8.29
N GLY A 221 -14.39 6.40 -7.25
CA GLY A 221 -14.70 5.12 -6.60
C GLY A 221 -14.21 3.90 -7.37
N ASP A 222 -13.41 4.11 -8.41
CA ASP A 222 -12.70 3.11 -9.20
C ASP A 222 -11.38 3.69 -9.73
N LEU A 223 -10.69 2.96 -10.60
CA LEU A 223 -9.44 3.40 -11.21
C LEU A 223 -9.61 4.06 -12.59
N SER A 224 -10.82 4.13 -13.14
CA SER A 224 -11.09 4.60 -14.54
C SER A 224 -10.48 5.96 -14.85
N HIS A 225 -10.31 6.79 -13.80
CA HIS A 225 -9.75 8.13 -13.89
C HIS A 225 -8.22 8.17 -14.04
N HIS A 226 -7.55 7.12 -13.58
CA HIS A 226 -6.09 7.03 -13.56
C HIS A 226 -5.59 6.02 -14.58
N VAL A 227 -6.27 4.90 -14.73
CA VAL A 227 -5.86 3.77 -15.58
C VAL A 227 -7.09 3.14 -16.21
N GLN A 228 -7.11 3.01 -17.53
CA GLN A 228 -8.21 2.33 -18.24
C GLN A 228 -8.11 0.81 -18.12
N SER A 229 -6.91 0.26 -18.29
CA SER A 229 -6.60 -1.16 -18.11
C SER A 229 -5.11 -1.37 -17.90
N PHE A 230 -4.76 -2.41 -17.15
CA PHE A 230 -3.37 -2.86 -17.08
C PHE A 230 -3.10 -3.93 -18.12
N PRO A 231 -1.95 -3.89 -18.82
CA PRO A 231 -1.54 -4.99 -19.68
C PRO A 231 -1.30 -6.24 -18.80
N PRO A 232 -1.45 -7.48 -19.35
CA PRO A 232 -1.08 -8.69 -18.63
C PRO A 232 0.40 -8.66 -18.20
N SER A 233 0.69 -9.13 -17.00
CA SER A 233 2.07 -9.19 -16.48
C SER A 233 2.92 -10.22 -17.23
N TYR A 234 2.28 -11.24 -17.79
CA TYR A 234 2.94 -12.31 -18.52
C TYR A 234 2.29 -12.57 -19.87
N GLN A 235 3.10 -13.06 -20.83
CA GLN A 235 2.59 -13.49 -22.12
C GLN A 235 1.75 -14.76 -21.96
N THR A 236 0.70 -14.86 -22.78
CA THR A 236 -0.15 -16.05 -22.82
C THR A 236 -0.15 -16.70 -24.18
N ARG A 237 -0.33 -18.02 -24.23
CA ARG A 237 -0.41 -18.82 -25.46
C ARG A 237 -1.47 -19.91 -25.35
N VAL A 238 -2.37 -19.94 -26.30
CA VAL A 238 -3.36 -21.04 -26.40
C VAL A 238 -2.70 -22.31 -26.95
N SER A 239 -2.99 -23.46 -26.32
CA SER A 239 -2.49 -24.79 -26.69
C SER A 239 -3.60 -25.84 -26.51
N GLY A 240 -4.34 -26.14 -27.56
CA GLY A 240 -5.52 -26.99 -27.49
C GLY A 240 -6.62 -26.36 -26.61
N ASP A 241 -7.04 -27.10 -25.59
CA ASP A 241 -8.04 -26.68 -24.60
C ASP A 241 -7.43 -25.95 -23.38
N ARG A 242 -6.15 -25.57 -23.46
CA ARG A 242 -5.41 -24.90 -22.38
C ARG A 242 -4.90 -23.53 -22.81
N THR A 243 -4.83 -22.61 -21.86
CA THR A 243 -4.07 -21.36 -22.02
C THR A 243 -2.86 -21.42 -21.08
N LEU A 244 -1.68 -21.22 -21.64
CA LEU A 244 -0.40 -21.24 -20.94
C LEU A 244 0.02 -19.80 -20.64
N CYS A 245 0.47 -19.54 -19.42
CA CYS A 245 1.13 -18.31 -19.00
C CYS A 245 2.63 -18.54 -19.01
N LEU A 246 3.40 -17.65 -19.62
CA LEU A 246 4.85 -17.78 -19.84
C LEU A 246 5.59 -16.60 -19.21
N SER A 247 6.53 -16.89 -18.34
CA SER A 247 7.39 -15.86 -17.71
C SER A 247 8.65 -15.53 -18.51
N GLY A 248 8.90 -16.28 -19.59
CA GLY A 248 10.08 -16.08 -20.47
C GLY A 248 11.39 -16.57 -19.88
N THR A 249 11.37 -17.37 -18.80
CA THR A 249 12.56 -17.99 -18.26
C THR A 249 13.11 -19.04 -19.23
N PRO A 250 14.46 -19.18 -19.37
CA PRO A 250 15.04 -20.20 -20.24
C PRO A 250 14.72 -21.63 -19.79
N TRP A 251 14.28 -21.84 -18.55
CA TRP A 251 13.91 -23.14 -18.02
C TRP A 251 12.57 -23.67 -18.54
N GLU A 252 11.63 -22.78 -18.94
CA GLU A 252 10.32 -23.22 -19.47
C GLU A 252 10.44 -24.17 -20.65
N PRO A 253 11.20 -23.86 -21.73
CA PRO A 253 11.36 -24.79 -22.84
C PRO A 253 12.27 -25.99 -22.50
N ILE A 254 13.25 -25.83 -21.61
CA ILE A 254 14.17 -26.90 -21.24
C ILE A 254 13.47 -27.99 -20.43
N ALA A 255 12.70 -27.58 -19.42
CA ALA A 255 12.00 -28.52 -18.51
C ALA A 255 10.56 -28.82 -18.98
N GLY A 256 10.08 -28.17 -20.04
CA GLY A 256 8.76 -28.42 -20.63
C GLY A 256 7.59 -27.99 -19.75
N TYR A 257 7.71 -26.87 -19.03
CA TYR A 257 6.65 -26.31 -18.18
C TYR A 257 6.27 -24.90 -18.62
N SER A 258 5.26 -24.33 -17.98
CA SER A 258 4.84 -22.92 -18.06
C SER A 258 4.63 -22.34 -16.68
N ARG A 259 4.69 -21.00 -16.53
CA ARG A 259 4.49 -20.32 -15.25
C ARG A 259 3.14 -20.67 -14.63
N ALA A 260 2.09 -20.71 -15.45
CA ALA A 260 0.78 -21.20 -15.05
C ALA A 260 0.02 -21.79 -16.25
N VAL A 261 -0.98 -22.61 -15.96
CA VAL A 261 -1.86 -23.22 -16.94
C VAL A 261 -3.30 -23.04 -16.53
N ARG A 262 -4.13 -22.51 -17.43
CA ARG A 262 -5.60 -22.54 -17.30
C ARG A 262 -6.19 -23.62 -18.19
N LYS A 263 -7.08 -24.45 -17.60
CA LYS A 263 -7.92 -25.41 -18.33
C LYS A 263 -9.34 -25.34 -17.78
N GLY A 264 -10.28 -24.84 -18.58
CA GLY A 264 -11.65 -24.55 -18.11
C GLY A 264 -11.66 -23.51 -17.02
N SER A 265 -12.27 -23.82 -15.88
CA SER A 265 -12.29 -22.97 -14.69
C SER A 265 -11.01 -23.06 -13.84
N ARG A 266 -10.19 -24.10 -14.01
CA ARG A 266 -9.02 -24.33 -13.15
C ARG A 266 -7.77 -23.61 -13.67
N ILE A 267 -7.05 -22.96 -12.75
CA ILE A 267 -5.71 -22.41 -12.98
C ILE A 267 -4.75 -23.08 -12.00
N SER A 268 -3.63 -23.62 -12.51
CA SER A 268 -2.53 -24.13 -11.68
C SER A 268 -1.27 -23.30 -11.94
N VAL A 269 -0.69 -22.75 -10.87
CA VAL A 269 0.53 -21.95 -10.90
C VAL A 269 1.68 -22.81 -10.42
N SER A 270 2.73 -22.90 -11.22
CA SER A 270 3.94 -23.69 -10.93
C SER A 270 4.72 -23.09 -9.76
N GLY A 271 5.62 -23.90 -9.16
CA GLY A 271 6.55 -23.47 -8.13
C GLY A 271 7.20 -22.14 -8.50
N THR A 272 7.02 -21.15 -7.64
CA THR A 272 7.41 -19.78 -7.86
C THR A 272 8.35 -19.32 -6.76
N THR A 273 9.53 -18.87 -7.13
CA THR A 273 10.57 -18.33 -6.22
C THR A 273 10.72 -16.83 -6.41
N ALA A 274 11.38 -16.18 -5.45
CA ALA A 274 11.62 -14.74 -5.47
C ALA A 274 12.78 -14.36 -6.42
N SER A 275 12.70 -14.80 -7.67
CA SER A 275 13.64 -14.45 -8.73
C SER A 275 13.01 -13.50 -9.76
N HIS A 276 13.77 -12.51 -10.23
CA HIS A 276 13.39 -11.62 -11.32
C HIS A 276 14.60 -11.35 -12.22
N GLY A 277 14.55 -11.82 -13.47
CA GLY A 277 15.74 -11.89 -14.31
C GLY A 277 16.83 -12.71 -13.64
N SER A 278 18.03 -12.15 -13.52
CA SER A 278 19.17 -12.75 -12.80
C SER A 278 19.23 -12.38 -11.31
N ARG A 279 18.30 -11.56 -10.81
CA ARG A 279 18.28 -11.05 -9.44
C ARG A 279 17.48 -11.96 -8.51
N SER A 280 17.96 -12.14 -7.27
CA SER A 280 17.16 -12.64 -6.16
C SER A 280 16.52 -11.44 -5.46
N ILE A 281 15.19 -11.42 -5.36
CA ILE A 281 14.42 -10.34 -4.76
C ILE A 281 14.18 -10.64 -3.28
N GLY A 282 14.23 -9.62 -2.43
CA GLY A 282 14.02 -9.76 -0.98
C GLY A 282 15.24 -10.25 -0.20
N GLY A 283 16.39 -10.51 -0.85
CA GLY A 283 17.65 -10.85 -0.19
C GLY A 283 17.49 -11.99 0.82
N ILE A 284 17.88 -11.75 2.07
CA ILE A 284 17.77 -12.72 3.17
C ILE A 284 16.48 -12.60 3.99
N ASP A 285 15.55 -11.76 3.58
CA ASP A 285 14.26 -11.56 4.25
C ASP A 285 13.20 -12.50 3.66
N ALA A 286 12.85 -13.55 4.41
CA ALA A 286 11.89 -14.56 3.97
C ALA A 286 10.47 -13.98 3.79
N ALA A 287 10.07 -12.98 4.58
CA ALA A 287 8.79 -12.29 4.41
C ALA A 287 8.76 -11.48 3.12
N ALA A 288 9.83 -10.73 2.82
CA ALA A 288 9.96 -9.99 1.55
C ALA A 288 9.91 -10.93 0.35
N GLN A 289 10.64 -12.05 0.39
CA GLN A 289 10.58 -13.06 -0.66
C GLN A 289 9.16 -13.62 -0.83
N THR A 290 8.45 -13.88 0.26
CA THR A 290 7.08 -14.41 0.24
C THR A 290 6.12 -13.42 -0.42
N HIS A 291 6.17 -12.14 -0.07
CA HIS A 291 5.34 -11.12 -0.71
C HIS A 291 5.58 -11.05 -2.22
N PHE A 292 6.84 -11.01 -2.63
CA PHE A 292 7.18 -10.94 -4.05
C PHE A 292 6.80 -12.21 -4.82
N VAL A 293 6.92 -13.39 -4.21
CA VAL A 293 6.45 -14.65 -4.80
C VAL A 293 4.94 -14.59 -5.03
N ILE A 294 4.18 -14.08 -4.07
CA ILE A 294 2.72 -13.95 -4.19
C ILE A 294 2.34 -12.93 -5.26
N ASP A 295 3.09 -11.82 -5.41
CA ASP A 295 2.88 -10.86 -6.52
C ASP A 295 3.04 -11.54 -7.89
N LYS A 296 4.06 -12.39 -8.04
CA LYS A 296 4.26 -13.16 -9.28
C LYS A 296 3.12 -14.15 -9.54
N ILE A 297 2.59 -14.79 -8.47
CA ILE A 297 1.44 -15.68 -8.56
C ILE A 297 0.20 -14.87 -8.99
N GLU A 298 -0.03 -13.71 -8.36
CA GLU A 298 -1.11 -12.79 -8.69
C GLU A 298 -1.05 -12.38 -10.17
N GLY A 299 0.13 -11.94 -10.65
CA GLY A 299 0.33 -11.59 -12.06
C GLY A 299 0.09 -12.75 -13.04
N ALA A 300 0.43 -13.99 -12.65
CA ALA A 300 0.16 -15.17 -13.44
C ALA A 300 -1.34 -15.51 -13.50
N LEU A 301 -2.04 -15.38 -12.36
CA LEU A 301 -3.49 -15.55 -12.28
C LEU A 301 -4.21 -14.49 -13.12
N GLU A 302 -3.88 -13.21 -12.95
CA GLU A 302 -4.46 -12.09 -13.72
C GLU A 302 -4.26 -12.27 -15.22
N SER A 303 -3.09 -12.74 -15.66
CA SER A 303 -2.79 -13.00 -17.07
C SER A 303 -3.65 -14.13 -17.68
N LEU A 304 -4.22 -14.98 -16.81
CA LEU A 304 -5.13 -16.07 -17.19
C LEU A 304 -6.60 -15.78 -16.82
N GLY A 305 -6.92 -14.55 -16.39
CA GLY A 305 -8.28 -14.12 -16.05
C GLY A 305 -8.77 -14.58 -14.67
N GLY A 306 -7.86 -14.91 -13.76
CA GLY A 306 -8.12 -15.18 -12.34
C GLY A 306 -7.60 -14.07 -11.44
N ARG A 307 -7.80 -14.22 -10.13
CA ARG A 307 -7.38 -13.28 -9.08
C ARG A 307 -6.92 -14.06 -7.84
N LEU A 308 -6.31 -13.40 -6.88
CA LEU A 308 -5.92 -14.05 -5.60
C LEU A 308 -7.13 -14.62 -4.84
N GLU A 309 -8.29 -13.98 -4.97
CA GLU A 309 -9.57 -14.43 -4.36
C GLU A 309 -10.03 -15.79 -4.89
N ASP A 310 -9.60 -16.19 -6.08
CA ASP A 310 -9.96 -17.46 -6.72
C ASP A 310 -9.05 -18.61 -6.24
N VAL A 311 -8.01 -18.32 -5.44
CA VAL A 311 -7.07 -19.35 -4.96
C VAL A 311 -7.72 -20.25 -3.92
N VAL A 312 -7.76 -21.56 -4.21
CA VAL A 312 -8.33 -22.58 -3.32
C VAL A 312 -7.27 -23.36 -2.54
N ARG A 313 -6.01 -23.34 -3.01
CA ARG A 313 -4.89 -24.03 -2.36
C ARG A 313 -3.58 -23.34 -2.63
N THR A 314 -2.72 -23.28 -1.60
CA THR A 314 -1.29 -22.98 -1.71
C THR A 314 -0.46 -24.12 -1.11
N ARG A 315 0.74 -24.37 -1.68
CA ARG A 315 1.78 -25.22 -1.08
C ARG A 315 3.03 -24.34 -0.95
N VAL A 316 3.54 -24.28 0.27
CA VAL A 316 4.66 -23.42 0.64
C VAL A 316 5.84 -24.29 1.04
N PHE A 317 6.95 -24.13 0.34
CA PHE A 317 8.19 -24.82 0.61
C PHE A 317 9.18 -23.79 1.16
N VAL A 318 9.67 -24.01 2.39
CA VAL A 318 10.66 -23.13 3.01
C VAL A 318 12.02 -23.84 3.02
N ARG A 319 13.09 -23.07 2.76
CA ARG A 319 14.46 -23.64 2.78
C ARG A 319 14.86 -24.11 4.16
N ARG A 320 14.47 -23.38 5.21
CA ARG A 320 14.76 -23.66 6.61
C ARG A 320 13.45 -23.53 7.39
N ILE A 321 13.15 -24.51 8.20
CA ILE A 321 11.91 -24.47 8.98
C ILE A 321 11.83 -23.29 9.93
N GLN A 322 12.97 -22.74 10.36
CA GLN A 322 13.04 -21.57 11.21
C GLN A 322 12.42 -20.30 10.55
N ASP A 323 12.31 -20.28 9.23
CA ASP A 323 11.72 -19.18 8.47
C ASP A 323 10.17 -19.32 8.35
N TRP A 324 9.56 -20.37 8.94
CA TRP A 324 8.13 -20.65 8.77
C TRP A 324 7.23 -19.50 9.25
N GLU A 325 7.56 -18.87 10.38
CA GLU A 325 6.70 -17.84 10.99
C GLU A 325 6.66 -16.55 10.14
N PRO A 326 7.78 -15.91 9.73
CA PRO A 326 7.74 -14.76 8.84
C PRO A 326 7.08 -15.08 7.49
N VAL A 327 7.28 -16.28 6.94
CA VAL A 327 6.62 -16.74 5.71
C VAL A 327 5.11 -16.88 5.91
N ALA A 328 4.68 -17.53 6.99
CA ALA A 328 3.26 -17.72 7.29
C ALA A 328 2.54 -16.38 7.57
N ARG A 329 3.18 -15.43 8.26
CA ARG A 329 2.64 -14.09 8.47
C ARG A 329 2.47 -13.33 7.16
N ALA A 330 3.49 -13.33 6.30
CA ALA A 330 3.43 -12.69 4.98
C ALA A 330 2.35 -13.33 4.08
N HIS A 331 2.23 -14.66 4.11
CA HIS A 331 1.14 -15.39 3.44
C HIS A 331 -0.23 -14.97 4.00
N GLY A 332 -0.38 -14.90 5.32
CA GLY A 332 -1.61 -14.48 5.98
C GLY A 332 -2.02 -13.03 5.66
N GLU A 333 -1.06 -12.12 5.50
CA GLU A 333 -1.32 -10.74 5.05
C GLU A 333 -1.94 -10.67 3.66
N ARG A 334 -1.58 -11.59 2.78
CA ARG A 334 -2.07 -11.63 1.39
C ARG A 334 -3.34 -12.47 1.23
N PHE A 335 -3.46 -13.56 1.96
CA PHE A 335 -4.55 -14.54 1.82
C PHE A 335 -5.52 -14.58 2.99
N GLY A 336 -5.37 -13.73 4.03
CA GLY A 336 -6.20 -13.79 5.22
C GLY A 336 -7.70 -13.63 4.99
N HIS A 337 -8.09 -12.96 3.92
CA HIS A 337 -9.49 -12.80 3.51
C HIS A 337 -9.99 -13.93 2.57
N VAL A 338 -9.06 -14.68 1.95
CA VAL A 338 -9.38 -15.81 1.04
C VAL A 338 -9.37 -17.13 1.80
N GLN A 339 -8.38 -17.34 2.69
CA GLN A 339 -8.19 -18.54 3.50
C GLN A 339 -8.10 -19.84 2.68
N PRO A 340 -7.21 -19.94 1.68
CA PRO A 340 -7.05 -21.15 0.90
C PRO A 340 -6.55 -22.31 1.76
N ALA A 341 -6.80 -23.55 1.35
CA ALA A 341 -6.13 -24.71 1.96
C ALA A 341 -4.60 -24.53 1.81
N ASN A 342 -3.85 -24.69 2.88
CA ASN A 342 -2.39 -24.48 2.87
C ASN A 342 -1.63 -25.69 3.43
N THR A 343 -0.44 -25.92 2.87
CA THR A 343 0.56 -26.85 3.42
C THR A 343 1.91 -26.14 3.38
N LEU A 344 2.62 -26.11 4.50
CA LEU A 344 3.98 -25.57 4.60
C LEU A 344 4.92 -26.66 5.07
N VAL A 345 6.03 -26.88 4.33
CA VAL A 345 7.05 -27.87 4.65
C VAL A 345 8.44 -27.33 4.34
N GLU A 346 9.45 -27.88 5.02
CA GLU A 346 10.86 -27.64 4.66
C GLU A 346 11.24 -28.46 3.43
N ALA A 347 11.97 -27.84 2.49
CA ALA A 347 12.47 -28.51 1.30
C ALA A 347 13.80 -27.90 0.81
N ALA A 348 14.61 -28.71 0.14
CA ALA A 348 15.74 -28.20 -0.62
C ALA A 348 15.24 -27.49 -1.87
N LEU A 349 15.46 -26.18 -1.96
CA LEU A 349 15.08 -25.37 -3.11
C LEU A 349 16.21 -25.30 -4.13
N VAL A 350 15.84 -25.29 -5.43
CA VAL A 350 16.81 -25.32 -6.54
C VAL A 350 17.72 -24.08 -6.55
N SER A 351 17.16 -22.90 -6.32
CA SER A 351 17.95 -21.66 -6.25
C SER A 351 18.56 -21.49 -4.87
N GLU A 352 19.88 -21.31 -4.80
CA GLU A 352 20.62 -21.13 -3.52
C GLU A 352 20.15 -19.93 -2.71
N ASN A 353 19.64 -18.88 -3.38
CA ASN A 353 19.16 -17.66 -2.74
C ASN A 353 17.65 -17.68 -2.42
N ALA A 354 16.91 -18.70 -2.86
CA ALA A 354 15.50 -18.83 -2.54
C ALA A 354 15.33 -19.31 -1.10
N LEU A 355 14.57 -18.57 -0.30
CA LEU A 355 14.16 -18.93 1.06
C LEU A 355 12.78 -19.57 1.07
N VAL A 356 11.97 -19.27 0.05
CA VAL A 356 10.60 -19.75 -0.10
C VAL A 356 10.29 -20.03 -1.58
N GLU A 357 9.49 -21.06 -1.82
CA GLU A 357 8.83 -21.37 -3.09
C GLU A 357 7.37 -21.64 -2.83
N ILE A 358 6.46 -21.14 -3.68
CA ILE A 358 5.02 -21.31 -3.50
C ILE A 358 4.39 -21.80 -4.82
N GLU A 359 3.51 -22.78 -4.70
CA GLU A 359 2.55 -23.21 -5.73
C GLU A 359 1.15 -22.77 -5.36
N ALA A 360 0.29 -22.53 -6.36
CA ALA A 360 -1.11 -22.21 -6.14
C ALA A 360 -2.02 -22.91 -7.14
N ASP A 361 -3.19 -23.35 -6.66
CA ASP A 361 -4.32 -23.79 -7.47
C ASP A 361 -5.48 -22.79 -7.26
N ALA A 362 -6.11 -22.35 -8.35
CA ALA A 362 -7.27 -21.45 -8.32
C ALA A 362 -8.41 -22.00 -9.16
N GLU A 363 -9.63 -21.59 -8.84
CA GLU A 363 -10.86 -21.95 -9.56
C GLU A 363 -11.66 -20.67 -9.84
N VAL A 364 -11.90 -20.37 -11.14
CA VAL A 364 -12.46 -19.10 -11.69
C VAL A 364 -13.88 -19.31 -12.20
#